data_50f432c16629b5a0639343499f0c3ec9
#
_entry.id   50f432c16629b5a0639343499f0c3ec9
#
_cell.length_a   1.000
_cell.length_b   1.000
_cell.length_c   1.000
_cell.angle_alpha   90.00
_cell.angle_beta   90.00
_cell.angle_gamma   90.00
#
_symmetry.space_group_name_H-M   'P 1'
#
loop_
_entity.id
_entity.type
_entity.pdbx_description
1 polymer ?
#
loop_
_entity_poly.entity_id
_entity_poly.type
_entity_poly.pdbx_seq_one_letter_code
_entity_poly.pdbx_strand_id
1 'polypeptide(L)'
;MIPQEYIQEVVARNDITEVIGQYVQLRHRGRTYTGLCPFHNEKTPSFTVYPDTQSFYCFGCGAAGDVINFVRKISNLGYVEAVKQLAGRAGMPMPEEDDQESRSRSRLLEINRNAARYFYDQLNAPTPEAAMARRYWREKRGLSDAAIRRFGLGYAPEDFVGLLHYLRHRGFTEPELESSGLVKRSAKGNLYDIFRHRVMVPIIDVRGNIIAFGGRVMDDSKPKYINSPETMVYHKSRTLFALNVAKKSTSKRYILCEGYMDVISMHEAGFDTAVCACGTALTPEQVKLLTEYADEVVLSYDSDEAGQKATERSLALFSGTNLQVRVLNIPGAKDPDEFIRTYGRDRFEAVLEGTATPLEFKLAKAVKKYDLRNDAQRLQYVDEAIGILAGSAVSPTARDVYAGRIAEQTGIDKKAVLVQLESAVRGAGRRARRKEQNELSRQGIAADIRVPYDRGGEAALGAASAARQLVAAMLQDAGAIPYIRERLNLGMVVLPEMQRAIKAIYDCAARGQPANATTLSPLLEEKAYSQVMLAQAQNADTRLTRRDIDMLLDRLQTANPESAQVAGTTDDEFRQKFAALARKKVGERPPEE
;
A
#
# COMPACT_ATOMS: atom_id res chain seq x y z
N MET A 1 25.93 -1.83 1.95
CA MET A 1 24.97 -2.89 2.40
C MET A 1 25.31 -3.22 3.85
N ILE A 2 24.33 -3.23 4.76
CA ILE A 2 24.59 -3.51 6.17
C ILE A 2 25.07 -4.97 6.31
N PRO A 3 26.18 -5.23 7.00
CA PRO A 3 26.69 -6.60 7.20
C PRO A 3 25.67 -7.48 7.89
N GLN A 4 25.55 -8.74 7.48
CA GLN A 4 24.57 -9.68 8.01
C GLN A 4 24.78 -9.93 9.51
N GLU A 5 26.04 -9.99 9.94
CA GLU A 5 26.42 -10.14 11.35
C GLU A 5 25.91 -8.98 12.21
N TYR A 6 26.04 -7.76 11.70
CA TYR A 6 25.51 -6.57 12.38
C TYR A 6 23.97 -6.61 12.51
N ILE A 7 23.27 -7.03 11.45
CA ILE A 7 21.79 -7.17 11.47
C ILE A 7 21.40 -8.21 12.54
N GLN A 8 22.11 -9.35 12.60
CA GLN A 8 21.86 -10.37 13.61
C GLN A 8 22.08 -9.84 15.04
N GLU A 9 23.11 -9.05 15.26
CA GLU A 9 23.38 -8.43 16.55
C GLU A 9 22.30 -7.40 16.92
N VAL A 10 21.84 -6.58 15.98
CA VAL A 10 20.72 -5.64 16.18
C VAL A 10 19.45 -6.40 16.59
N VAL A 11 19.12 -7.50 15.91
CA VAL A 11 17.97 -8.34 16.26
C VAL A 11 18.14 -8.95 17.65
N ALA A 12 19.31 -9.50 17.95
CA ALA A 12 19.59 -10.13 19.25
C ALA A 12 19.49 -9.18 20.44
N ARG A 13 19.81 -7.88 20.23
CA ARG A 13 19.72 -6.85 21.27
C ARG A 13 18.33 -6.19 21.39
N ASN A 14 17.39 -6.52 20.52
CA ASN A 14 16.04 -6.00 20.54
C ASN A 14 15.02 -7.12 20.70
N ASP A 15 14.72 -7.49 21.95
CA ASP A 15 13.69 -8.48 22.22
C ASP A 15 12.35 -8.07 21.59
N ILE A 16 11.77 -8.98 20.83
CA ILE A 16 10.56 -8.69 20.04
C ILE A 16 9.37 -8.36 20.94
N THR A 17 9.26 -8.96 22.12
CA THR A 17 8.17 -8.74 23.07
C THR A 17 8.26 -7.33 23.65
N GLU A 18 9.48 -6.87 23.99
CA GLU A 18 9.71 -5.53 24.48
C GLU A 18 9.45 -4.47 23.42
N VAL A 19 9.89 -4.70 22.18
CA VAL A 19 9.68 -3.74 21.08
C VAL A 19 8.20 -3.63 20.75
N ILE A 20 7.52 -4.76 20.57
CA ILE A 20 6.10 -4.79 20.24
C ILE A 20 5.25 -4.27 21.39
N GLY A 21 5.63 -4.54 22.64
CA GLY A 21 4.93 -4.09 23.84
C GLY A 21 4.82 -2.55 23.96
N GLN A 22 5.65 -1.78 23.24
CA GLN A 22 5.53 -0.32 23.19
C GLN A 22 4.36 0.17 22.33
N TYR A 23 3.88 -0.68 21.41
CA TYR A 23 2.82 -0.35 20.43
C TYR A 23 1.53 -1.12 20.68
N VAL A 24 1.64 -2.32 21.28
CA VAL A 24 0.53 -3.26 21.45
C VAL A 24 0.46 -3.71 22.90
N GLN A 25 -0.73 -3.64 23.47
CA GLN A 25 -0.95 -4.19 24.82
C GLN A 25 -0.97 -5.73 24.73
N LEU A 26 0.15 -6.33 25.10
CA LEU A 26 0.36 -7.78 25.05
C LEU A 26 -0.14 -8.45 26.34
N ARG A 27 -0.84 -9.58 26.19
CA ARG A 27 -1.26 -10.46 27.29
C ARG A 27 -0.57 -11.80 27.16
N HIS A 28 0.02 -12.26 28.24
CA HIS A 28 0.69 -13.56 28.29
C HIS A 28 -0.30 -14.72 28.14
N ARG A 29 -0.01 -15.67 27.25
CA ARG A 29 -0.83 -16.85 27.02
C ARG A 29 0.04 -18.08 26.79
N GLY A 30 0.29 -18.84 27.86
CA GLY A 30 1.20 -19.97 27.82
C GLY A 30 2.63 -19.55 27.51
N ARG A 31 3.20 -19.97 26.37
CA ARG A 31 4.57 -19.59 25.94
C ARG A 31 4.59 -18.40 24.96
N THR A 32 3.43 -17.80 24.68
CA THR A 32 3.30 -16.73 23.70
C THR A 32 2.64 -15.50 24.34
N TYR A 33 2.68 -14.37 23.61
CA TYR A 33 1.91 -13.18 23.96
C TYR A 33 0.89 -12.89 22.87
N THR A 34 -0.31 -12.45 23.25
CA THR A 34 -1.38 -12.11 22.32
C THR A 34 -1.87 -10.69 22.56
N GLY A 35 -2.29 -10.00 21.49
CA GLY A 35 -2.84 -8.65 21.55
C GLY A 35 -3.70 -8.34 20.34
N LEU A 36 -4.27 -7.14 20.31
CA LEU A 36 -4.94 -6.63 19.11
C LEU A 36 -3.90 -6.25 18.06
N CYS A 37 -4.16 -6.60 16.81
CA CYS A 37 -3.22 -6.33 15.73
C CYS A 37 -3.12 -4.83 15.43
N PRO A 38 -1.90 -4.26 15.35
CA PRO A 38 -1.74 -2.85 15.01
C PRO A 38 -1.82 -2.59 13.50
N PHE A 39 -1.95 -3.65 12.68
CA PHE A 39 -1.93 -3.56 11.21
C PHE A 39 -3.31 -3.69 10.57
N HIS A 40 -4.34 -4.09 11.34
CA HIS A 40 -5.73 -4.11 10.90
C HIS A 40 -6.66 -3.93 12.09
N ASN A 41 -7.88 -3.49 11.82
CA ASN A 41 -8.88 -3.25 12.88
C ASN A 41 -9.57 -4.57 13.28
N GLU A 42 -9.48 -4.91 14.58
CA GLU A 42 -10.12 -6.10 15.14
C GLU A 42 -10.59 -5.85 16.58
N LYS A 43 -11.59 -6.62 17.02
CA LYS A 43 -12.10 -6.57 18.41
C LYS A 43 -11.63 -7.76 19.25
N THR A 44 -11.20 -8.83 18.62
CA THR A 44 -10.71 -10.06 19.25
C THR A 44 -9.22 -10.21 18.94
N PRO A 45 -8.36 -10.46 19.94
CA PRO A 45 -6.93 -10.57 19.72
C PRO A 45 -6.58 -11.71 18.76
N SER A 46 -5.96 -11.38 17.61
CA SER A 46 -5.45 -12.35 16.65
C SER A 46 -3.94 -12.20 16.39
N PHE A 47 -3.31 -11.20 16.99
CA PHE A 47 -1.89 -10.93 16.87
C PHE A 47 -1.14 -11.70 17.95
N THR A 48 -0.22 -12.56 17.56
CA THR A 48 0.56 -13.41 18.47
C THR A 48 2.05 -13.17 18.30
N VAL A 49 2.75 -13.00 19.42
CA VAL A 49 4.21 -12.86 19.50
C VAL A 49 4.79 -14.12 20.10
N TYR A 50 5.84 -14.63 19.49
CA TYR A 50 6.56 -15.86 19.86
C TYR A 50 7.96 -15.49 20.37
N PRO A 51 8.18 -15.39 21.69
CA PRO A 51 9.48 -15.02 22.26
C PRO A 51 10.59 -16.01 21.89
N ASP A 52 10.28 -17.31 21.90
CA ASP A 52 11.26 -18.39 21.64
C ASP A 52 11.86 -18.29 20.23
N THR A 53 11.08 -17.81 19.26
CA THR A 53 11.49 -17.69 17.85
C THR A 53 11.73 -16.24 17.43
N GLN A 54 11.59 -15.28 18.36
CA GLN A 54 11.73 -13.85 18.09
C GLN A 54 10.91 -13.40 16.86
N SER A 55 9.65 -13.86 16.77
CA SER A 55 8.77 -13.62 15.63
C SER A 55 7.36 -13.25 16.06
N PHE A 56 6.60 -12.66 15.15
CA PHE A 56 5.18 -12.43 15.33
C PHE A 56 4.37 -12.94 14.13
N TYR A 57 3.12 -13.28 14.38
CA TYR A 57 2.14 -13.62 13.36
C TYR A 57 0.75 -13.11 13.73
N CYS A 58 0.05 -12.49 12.78
CA CYS A 58 -1.35 -12.10 12.95
C CYS A 58 -2.26 -13.06 12.19
N PHE A 59 -3.10 -13.80 12.90
CA PHE A 59 -4.05 -14.73 12.29
C PHE A 59 -5.23 -14.04 11.61
N GLY A 60 -5.42 -12.72 11.81
CA GLY A 60 -6.46 -11.93 11.16
C GLY A 60 -6.06 -11.44 9.76
N CYS A 61 -4.91 -10.77 9.64
CA CYS A 61 -4.48 -10.15 8.38
C CYS A 61 -3.25 -10.83 7.72
N GLY A 62 -2.65 -11.87 8.35
CA GLY A 62 -1.47 -12.55 7.83
C GLY A 62 -0.15 -11.77 7.99
N ALA A 63 -0.14 -10.61 8.66
CA ALA A 63 1.07 -9.87 8.93
C ALA A 63 2.02 -10.71 9.80
N ALA A 64 3.27 -10.83 9.37
CA ALA A 64 4.25 -11.69 10.04
C ALA A 64 5.66 -11.12 9.93
N GLY A 65 6.57 -11.59 10.79
CA GLY A 65 7.99 -11.26 10.69
C GLY A 65 8.73 -11.30 12.00
N ASP A 66 9.97 -10.82 11.94
CA ASP A 66 10.86 -10.53 13.07
C ASP A 66 10.67 -9.09 13.57
N VAL A 67 11.50 -8.67 14.52
CA VAL A 67 11.46 -7.32 15.09
C VAL A 67 11.71 -6.23 14.03
N ILE A 68 12.57 -6.48 13.03
CA ILE A 68 12.82 -5.52 11.93
C ILE A 68 11.58 -5.36 11.09
N ASN A 69 10.93 -6.46 10.70
CA ASN A 69 9.69 -6.42 9.91
C ASN A 69 8.54 -5.76 10.68
N PHE A 70 8.48 -5.94 12.00
CA PHE A 70 7.52 -5.23 12.83
C PHE A 70 7.74 -3.72 12.78
N VAL A 71 8.97 -3.25 13.02
CA VAL A 71 9.31 -1.81 13.00
C VAL A 71 9.10 -1.23 11.60
N ARG A 72 9.46 -1.94 10.54
CA ARG A 72 9.16 -1.53 9.16
C ARG A 72 7.68 -1.27 8.93
N LYS A 73 6.84 -2.20 9.37
CA LYS A 73 5.39 -2.14 9.16
C LYS A 73 4.74 -1.07 10.03
N ILE A 74 5.11 -0.97 11.32
CA ILE A 74 4.47 -0.05 12.25
C ILE A 74 4.90 1.41 12.01
N SER A 75 6.15 1.64 11.64
CA SER A 75 6.69 2.98 11.40
C SER A 75 6.79 3.34 9.91
N ASN A 76 6.24 2.50 9.02
CA ASN A 76 6.27 2.69 7.56
C ASN A 76 7.69 3.01 7.01
N LEU A 77 8.70 2.31 7.51
CA LEU A 77 10.10 2.52 7.18
C LEU A 77 10.61 1.55 6.12
N GLY A 78 11.68 1.93 5.41
CA GLY A 78 12.49 1.00 4.64
C GLY A 78 13.27 0.03 5.55
N TYR A 79 13.81 -1.05 4.96
CA TYR A 79 14.56 -2.05 5.74
C TYR A 79 15.76 -1.45 6.49
N VAL A 80 16.58 -0.65 5.80
CA VAL A 80 17.76 0.01 6.37
C VAL A 80 17.39 0.99 7.48
N GLU A 81 16.29 1.75 7.30
CA GLU A 81 15.81 2.71 8.28
C GLU A 81 15.32 2.02 9.55
N ALA A 82 14.63 0.88 9.43
CA ALA A 82 14.20 0.09 10.57
C ALA A 82 15.39 -0.51 11.35
N VAL A 83 16.42 -1.00 10.64
CA VAL A 83 17.66 -1.47 11.28
C VAL A 83 18.36 -0.31 12.00
N LYS A 84 18.44 0.89 11.40
CA LYS A 84 18.99 2.09 12.06
C LYS A 84 18.23 2.46 13.33
N GLN A 85 16.91 2.41 13.30
CA GLN A 85 16.08 2.71 14.47
C GLN A 85 16.31 1.72 15.61
N LEU A 86 16.37 0.43 15.30
CA LEU A 86 16.63 -0.64 16.28
C LEU A 86 18.07 -0.58 16.81
N ALA A 87 19.05 -0.29 15.96
CA ALA A 87 20.44 -0.08 16.37
C ALA A 87 20.56 1.11 17.34
N GLY A 88 19.91 2.24 17.01
CA GLY A 88 19.87 3.39 17.90
C GLY A 88 19.23 3.08 19.25
N ARG A 89 18.15 2.29 19.29
CA ARG A 89 17.53 1.81 20.52
C ARG A 89 18.50 0.94 21.36
N ALA A 90 19.27 0.08 20.71
CA ALA A 90 20.24 -0.80 21.35
C ALA A 90 21.56 -0.11 21.70
N GLY A 91 21.71 1.21 21.42
CA GLY A 91 22.97 1.95 21.62
C GLY A 91 24.11 1.46 20.72
N MET A 92 23.78 0.80 19.60
CA MET A 92 24.77 0.30 18.65
C MET A 92 25.11 1.37 17.62
N PRO A 93 26.40 1.74 17.45
CA PRO A 93 26.81 2.59 16.35
C PRO A 93 26.56 1.83 15.04
N MET A 94 25.98 2.51 14.04
CA MET A 94 25.87 1.93 12.70
C MET A 94 27.27 1.57 12.19
N PRO A 95 27.47 0.40 11.54
CA PRO A 95 28.69 0.17 10.79
C PRO A 95 28.89 1.35 9.85
N GLU A 96 30.14 1.76 9.63
CA GLU A 96 30.44 2.71 8.58
C GLU A 96 29.80 2.14 7.32
N GLU A 97 28.67 2.76 6.91
CA GLU A 97 27.92 2.30 5.74
C GLU A 97 28.91 2.29 4.58
N ASP A 98 28.72 1.29 3.72
CA ASP A 98 29.18 1.38 2.34
C ASP A 98 28.64 2.73 1.84
N ASP A 99 29.48 3.73 1.96
CA ASP A 99 29.21 5.17 2.01
C ASP A 99 28.52 5.65 0.71
N GLN A 100 28.43 4.75 -0.27
CA GLN A 100 27.99 5.04 -1.63
C GLN A 100 26.47 5.26 -1.75
N GLU A 101 25.63 4.45 -1.09
CA GLU A 101 24.17 4.63 -1.17
C GLU A 101 23.71 5.87 -0.39
N SER A 102 24.27 6.07 0.81
CA SER A 102 24.01 7.26 1.63
C SER A 102 24.52 8.54 0.95
N ARG A 103 25.71 8.49 0.36
CA ARG A 103 26.28 9.57 -0.46
C ARG A 103 25.41 9.85 -1.68
N SER A 104 25.02 8.82 -2.43
CA SER A 104 24.15 8.96 -3.61
C SER A 104 22.81 9.58 -3.24
N ARG A 105 22.17 9.15 -2.14
CA ARG A 105 20.95 9.74 -1.62
C ARG A 105 21.14 11.23 -1.25
N SER A 106 22.21 11.56 -0.55
CA SER A 106 22.53 12.93 -0.17
C SER A 106 22.80 13.81 -1.39
N ARG A 107 23.50 13.27 -2.40
CA ARG A 107 23.76 13.96 -3.67
C ARG A 107 22.48 14.23 -4.45
N LEU A 108 21.54 13.26 -4.51
CA LEU A 108 20.24 13.48 -5.16
C LEU A 108 19.41 14.56 -4.47
N LEU A 109 19.40 14.61 -3.14
CA LEU A 109 18.72 15.67 -2.39
C LEU A 109 19.39 17.04 -2.64
N GLU A 110 20.71 17.07 -2.77
CA GLU A 110 21.44 18.29 -3.10
C GLU A 110 21.13 18.78 -4.52
N ILE A 111 21.07 17.86 -5.50
CA ILE A 111 20.66 18.16 -6.89
C ILE A 111 19.24 18.75 -6.89
N ASN A 112 18.29 18.11 -6.22
CA ASN A 112 16.91 18.59 -6.16
C ASN A 112 16.83 19.99 -5.50
N ARG A 113 17.59 20.25 -4.45
CA ARG A 113 17.65 21.58 -3.81
C ARG A 113 18.18 22.64 -4.78
N ASN A 114 19.24 22.33 -5.51
CA ASN A 114 19.79 23.23 -6.51
C ASN A 114 18.84 23.46 -7.69
N ALA A 115 18.15 22.42 -8.14
CA ALA A 115 17.14 22.53 -9.19
C ALA A 115 15.95 23.41 -8.75
N ALA A 116 15.46 23.25 -7.52
CA ALA A 116 14.42 24.11 -6.98
C ALA A 116 14.84 25.57 -6.91
N ARG A 117 16.10 25.82 -6.51
CA ARG A 117 16.66 27.17 -6.54
C ARG A 117 16.72 27.73 -7.95
N TYR A 118 17.19 26.94 -8.91
CA TYR A 118 17.22 27.33 -10.33
C TYR A 118 15.82 27.70 -10.81
N PHE A 119 14.80 26.86 -10.62
CA PHE A 119 13.44 27.15 -11.06
C PHE A 119 12.83 28.38 -10.37
N TYR A 120 13.14 28.59 -9.09
CA TYR A 120 12.71 29.79 -8.38
C TYR A 120 13.38 31.06 -8.91
N ASP A 121 14.68 31.01 -9.17
CA ASP A 121 15.44 32.12 -9.74
C ASP A 121 14.97 32.43 -11.18
N GLN A 122 14.67 31.40 -11.99
CA GLN A 122 14.07 31.56 -13.32
C GLN A 122 12.68 32.21 -13.29
N LEU A 123 11.85 31.89 -12.29
CA LEU A 123 10.57 32.57 -12.11
C LEU A 123 10.73 34.07 -11.85
N ASN A 124 11.80 34.48 -11.18
CA ASN A 124 12.09 35.86 -10.81
C ASN A 124 13.01 36.57 -11.80
N ALA A 125 13.41 35.90 -12.87
CA ALA A 125 14.27 36.50 -13.91
C ALA A 125 13.54 37.66 -14.64
N PRO A 126 14.30 38.68 -15.13
CA PRO A 126 13.72 39.80 -15.88
C PRO A 126 13.45 39.45 -17.36
N THR A 127 12.82 38.30 -17.62
CA THR A 127 12.49 37.84 -18.98
C THR A 127 10.98 37.86 -19.24
N PRO A 128 10.52 37.99 -20.48
CA PRO A 128 9.10 37.96 -20.85
C PRO A 128 8.41 36.67 -20.43
N GLU A 129 9.09 35.53 -20.57
CA GLU A 129 8.59 34.19 -20.22
C GLU A 129 8.40 34.06 -18.71
N ALA A 130 9.38 34.55 -17.92
CA ALA A 130 9.24 34.62 -16.46
C ALA A 130 8.10 35.53 -16.03
N ALA A 131 7.90 36.66 -16.71
CA ALA A 131 6.77 37.54 -16.46
C ALA A 131 5.42 36.83 -16.75
N MET A 132 5.34 36.03 -17.81
CA MET A 132 4.18 35.20 -18.12
C MET A 132 3.92 34.13 -17.03
N ALA A 133 4.98 33.47 -16.56
CA ALA A 133 4.86 32.50 -15.47
C ALA A 133 4.41 33.15 -14.14
N ARG A 134 4.92 34.35 -13.82
CA ARG A 134 4.46 35.13 -12.65
C ARG A 134 2.99 35.52 -12.76
N ARG A 135 2.54 35.99 -13.96
CA ARG A 135 1.12 36.28 -14.22
C ARG A 135 0.26 35.04 -14.09
N TYR A 136 0.73 33.90 -14.59
CA TYR A 136 0.03 32.63 -14.42
C TYR A 136 -0.23 32.32 -12.94
N TRP A 137 0.78 32.42 -12.07
CA TRP A 137 0.62 32.17 -10.64
C TRP A 137 -0.28 33.21 -9.95
N ARG A 138 -0.05 34.50 -10.21
CA ARG A 138 -0.74 35.59 -9.50
C ARG A 138 -2.15 35.86 -10.03
N GLU A 139 -2.31 35.92 -11.35
CA GLU A 139 -3.60 36.34 -11.95
C GLU A 139 -4.48 35.13 -12.29
N LYS A 140 -3.91 34.13 -13.02
CA LYS A 140 -4.70 32.95 -13.42
C LYS A 140 -4.99 32.01 -12.26
N ARG A 141 -4.08 31.91 -11.26
CA ARG A 141 -4.24 31.06 -10.09
C ARG A 141 -4.59 31.80 -8.80
N GLY A 142 -4.48 33.12 -8.78
CA GLY A 142 -4.83 33.94 -7.64
C GLY A 142 -3.93 33.78 -6.42
N LEU A 143 -2.67 33.33 -6.61
CA LEU A 143 -1.77 33.05 -5.51
C LEU A 143 -1.02 34.31 -5.05
N SER A 144 -0.92 34.47 -3.74
CA SER A 144 -0.07 35.49 -3.11
C SER A 144 1.43 35.15 -3.27
N ASP A 145 2.27 36.17 -3.13
CA ASP A 145 3.72 35.98 -3.09
C ASP A 145 4.15 35.14 -1.88
N ALA A 146 3.35 35.16 -0.81
CA ALA A 146 3.57 34.33 0.35
C ALA A 146 3.38 32.84 0.03
N ALA A 147 2.31 32.47 -0.70
CA ALA A 147 2.11 31.09 -1.14
C ALA A 147 3.17 30.65 -2.16
N ILE A 148 3.53 31.51 -3.12
CA ILE A 148 4.58 31.22 -4.10
C ILE A 148 5.89 30.87 -3.36
N ARG A 149 6.27 31.66 -2.36
CA ARG A 149 7.47 31.38 -1.52
C ARG A 149 7.31 30.15 -0.63
N ARG A 150 6.14 29.99 0.01
CA ARG A 150 5.85 28.87 0.90
C ARG A 150 5.98 27.52 0.23
N PHE A 151 5.49 27.40 -1.01
CA PHE A 151 5.58 26.19 -1.81
C PHE A 151 6.82 26.11 -2.68
N GLY A 152 7.66 27.15 -2.70
CA GLY A 152 8.88 27.20 -3.52
C GLY A 152 8.56 27.12 -5.04
N LEU A 153 7.43 27.70 -5.46
CA LEU A 153 6.98 27.62 -6.85
C LEU A 153 8.01 28.28 -7.80
N GLY A 154 8.17 27.69 -8.97
CA GLY A 154 9.19 28.10 -9.91
C GLY A 154 8.71 28.09 -11.35
N TYR A 155 9.68 28.28 -12.26
CA TYR A 155 9.50 28.22 -13.70
C TYR A 155 10.67 27.50 -14.37
N ALA A 156 10.39 26.57 -15.25
CA ALA A 156 11.36 25.93 -16.14
C ALA A 156 11.28 26.61 -17.51
N PRO A 157 12.33 27.30 -17.97
CA PRO A 157 12.37 27.96 -19.26
C PRO A 157 12.19 26.99 -20.44
N GLU A 158 11.92 27.54 -21.63
CA GLU A 158 11.91 26.79 -22.87
C GLU A 158 13.34 26.56 -23.40
N ASP A 159 14.15 25.92 -22.56
CA ASP A 159 15.54 25.58 -22.87
C ASP A 159 15.72 24.07 -22.68
N PHE A 160 16.46 23.46 -23.59
CA PHE A 160 16.68 22.00 -23.54
C PHE A 160 17.77 21.59 -22.57
N VAL A 161 18.65 22.50 -22.17
CA VAL A 161 19.88 22.20 -21.41
C VAL A 161 20.20 23.23 -20.32
N GLY A 162 19.32 24.17 -20.05
CA GLY A 162 19.57 25.25 -19.08
C GLY A 162 19.80 24.74 -17.66
N LEU A 163 18.91 23.86 -17.16
CA LEU A 163 19.10 23.21 -15.86
C LEU A 163 20.32 22.29 -15.85
N LEU A 164 20.53 21.52 -16.93
CA LEU A 164 21.69 20.65 -17.11
C LEU A 164 22.99 21.42 -16.96
N HIS A 165 23.15 22.55 -17.67
CA HIS A 165 24.33 23.39 -17.58
C HIS A 165 24.49 23.98 -16.17
N TYR A 166 23.42 24.49 -15.59
CA TYR A 166 23.44 25.03 -14.23
C TYR A 166 23.94 24.03 -13.20
N LEU A 167 23.47 22.79 -13.28
CA LEU A 167 23.86 21.72 -12.35
C LEU A 167 25.28 21.22 -12.61
N ARG A 168 25.72 21.12 -13.89
CA ARG A 168 27.12 20.78 -14.22
C ARG A 168 28.10 21.80 -13.66
N HIS A 169 27.80 23.09 -13.76
CA HIS A 169 28.63 24.15 -13.17
C HIS A 169 28.74 24.06 -11.64
N ARG A 170 27.85 23.34 -10.98
CA ARG A 170 27.88 23.05 -9.54
C ARG A 170 28.60 21.73 -9.20
N GLY A 171 29.24 21.10 -10.19
CA GLY A 171 30.03 19.89 -9.99
C GLY A 171 29.25 18.60 -9.91
N PHE A 172 28.02 18.55 -10.44
CA PHE A 172 27.28 17.31 -10.56
C PHE A 172 27.62 16.58 -11.86
N THR A 173 27.83 15.27 -11.73
CA THR A 173 28.18 14.40 -12.86
C THR A 173 26.97 13.98 -13.67
N GLU A 174 27.15 13.60 -14.93
CA GLU A 174 26.06 13.13 -15.78
C GLU A 174 25.27 11.93 -15.17
N PRO A 175 25.93 10.89 -14.62
CA PRO A 175 25.21 9.79 -13.98
C PRO A 175 24.35 10.23 -12.78
N GLU A 176 24.83 11.18 -11.97
CA GLU A 176 24.05 11.74 -10.86
C GLU A 176 22.83 12.50 -11.38
N LEU A 177 22.99 13.28 -12.46
CA LEU A 177 21.91 14.06 -13.07
C LEU A 177 20.85 13.15 -13.70
N GLU A 178 21.25 12.09 -14.41
CA GLU A 178 20.30 11.10 -14.93
C GLU A 178 19.54 10.39 -13.79
N SER A 179 20.26 10.01 -12.72
CA SER A 179 19.67 9.36 -11.55
C SER A 179 18.67 10.26 -10.80
N SER A 180 18.80 11.58 -10.91
CA SER A 180 17.87 12.54 -10.31
C SER A 180 16.51 12.58 -11.00
N GLY A 181 16.41 12.09 -12.24
CA GLY A 181 15.20 12.17 -13.04
C GLY A 181 14.83 13.60 -13.47
N LEU A 182 15.77 14.56 -13.44
CA LEU A 182 15.59 15.93 -13.93
C LEU A 182 16.06 16.08 -15.37
N VAL A 183 17.00 15.24 -15.79
CA VAL A 183 17.50 15.17 -17.16
C VAL A 183 17.30 13.76 -17.73
N LYS A 184 17.26 13.66 -19.04
CA LYS A 184 17.12 12.40 -19.75
C LYS A 184 18.06 12.35 -20.94
N ARG A 185 18.53 11.15 -21.29
CA ARG A 185 19.36 10.91 -22.47
C ARG A 185 18.49 10.66 -23.69
N SER A 186 18.74 11.40 -24.76
CA SER A 186 18.09 11.22 -26.06
C SER A 186 18.62 9.96 -26.77
N ALA A 187 17.95 9.51 -27.81
CA ALA A 187 18.41 8.41 -28.67
C ALA A 187 19.79 8.68 -29.33
N LYS A 188 20.17 9.95 -29.46
CA LYS A 188 21.48 10.39 -30.00
C LYS A 188 22.55 10.49 -28.90
N GLY A 189 22.26 10.12 -27.65
CA GLY A 189 23.19 10.15 -26.53
C GLY A 189 23.31 11.51 -25.79
N ASN A 190 22.64 12.57 -26.26
CA ASN A 190 22.70 13.88 -25.63
C ASN A 190 21.73 13.97 -24.44
N LEU A 191 22.16 14.56 -23.34
CA LEU A 191 21.34 14.86 -22.20
C LEU A 191 20.49 16.12 -22.46
N TYR A 192 19.25 16.11 -21.93
CA TYR A 192 18.32 17.24 -22.00
C TYR A 192 17.42 17.31 -20.78
N ASP A 193 16.93 18.51 -20.47
CA ASP A 193 16.06 18.81 -19.34
C ASP A 193 14.66 18.23 -19.59
N ILE A 194 14.09 17.51 -18.60
CA ILE A 194 12.74 16.92 -18.69
C ILE A 194 11.69 18.02 -18.60
N PHE A 195 11.88 18.99 -17.72
CA PHE A 195 10.96 20.09 -17.51
C PHE A 195 11.34 21.28 -18.38
N ARG A 196 10.47 21.65 -19.29
CA ARG A 196 10.65 22.80 -20.19
C ARG A 196 9.32 23.51 -20.37
N HIS A 197 9.35 24.86 -20.44
CA HIS A 197 8.18 25.72 -20.61
C HIS A 197 7.03 25.38 -19.65
N ARG A 198 7.37 25.19 -18.35
CA ARG A 198 6.41 24.76 -17.32
C ARG A 198 6.57 25.57 -16.05
N VAL A 199 5.44 25.87 -15.40
CA VAL A 199 5.44 26.27 -13.99
C VAL A 199 5.75 25.05 -13.13
N MET A 200 6.62 25.25 -12.12
CA MET A 200 7.21 24.16 -11.35
C MET A 200 6.72 24.15 -9.91
N VAL A 201 6.43 22.96 -9.42
CA VAL A 201 5.97 22.70 -8.04
C VAL A 201 6.93 21.69 -7.42
N PRO A 202 7.76 22.07 -6.44
CA PRO A 202 8.60 21.15 -5.71
C PRO A 202 7.74 20.21 -4.85
N ILE A 203 8.08 18.92 -4.83
CA ILE A 203 7.50 17.93 -3.94
C ILE A 203 8.47 17.76 -2.77
N ILE A 204 7.97 18.01 -1.57
CA ILE A 204 8.76 18.06 -0.33
C ILE A 204 8.30 16.95 0.59
N ASP A 205 9.25 16.15 1.09
CA ASP A 205 8.97 15.08 2.05
C ASP A 205 8.63 15.62 3.44
N VAL A 206 8.17 14.75 4.33
CA VAL A 206 7.82 15.12 5.71
C VAL A 206 8.99 15.68 6.51
N ARG A 207 10.23 15.45 6.10
CA ARG A 207 11.45 15.96 6.74
C ARG A 207 11.85 17.35 6.21
N GLY A 208 11.21 17.82 5.13
CA GLY A 208 11.50 19.10 4.49
C GLY A 208 12.51 19.03 3.33
N ASN A 209 12.86 17.82 2.88
CA ASN A 209 13.73 17.65 1.71
C ASN A 209 12.94 17.76 0.42
N ILE A 210 13.46 18.42 -0.57
CA ILE A 210 12.92 18.44 -1.93
C ILE A 210 13.29 17.12 -2.59
N ILE A 211 12.31 16.28 -2.89
CA ILE A 211 12.51 14.92 -3.37
C ILE A 211 12.15 14.75 -4.85
N ALA A 212 11.30 15.62 -5.39
CA ALA A 212 10.81 15.56 -6.77
C ALA A 212 10.18 16.88 -7.20
N PHE A 213 9.64 16.90 -8.42
CA PHE A 213 8.95 18.06 -8.99
C PHE A 213 7.71 17.62 -9.78
N GLY A 214 6.68 18.47 -9.75
CA GLY A 214 5.60 18.52 -10.71
C GLY A 214 5.79 19.73 -11.64
N GLY A 215 5.58 19.54 -12.94
CA GLY A 215 5.62 20.62 -13.92
C GLY A 215 4.32 20.71 -14.69
N ARG A 216 3.69 21.89 -14.76
CA ARG A 216 2.43 22.14 -15.48
C ARG A 216 2.64 23.13 -16.61
N VAL A 217 2.07 22.87 -17.79
CA VAL A 217 2.03 23.84 -18.87
C VAL A 217 1.14 25.04 -18.52
N MET A 218 1.45 26.21 -19.05
CA MET A 218 0.66 27.43 -18.85
C MET A 218 -0.44 27.61 -19.90
N ASP A 219 -0.31 26.88 -20.99
CA ASP A 219 -1.24 26.80 -22.13
C ASP A 219 -1.99 25.46 -22.17
N ASP A 220 -2.58 25.12 -23.33
CA ASP A 220 -3.33 23.87 -23.55
C ASP A 220 -2.49 22.74 -24.14
N SER A 221 -1.15 22.89 -24.16
CA SER A 221 -0.23 21.86 -24.67
C SER A 221 -0.29 20.58 -23.82
N LYS A 222 -0.03 19.44 -24.45
CA LYS A 222 -0.07 18.13 -23.78
C LYS A 222 1.34 17.53 -23.68
N PRO A 223 1.63 16.80 -22.61
CA PRO A 223 0.79 16.51 -21.46
C PRO A 223 0.68 17.73 -20.52
N LYS A 224 -0.52 17.94 -19.95
CA LYS A 224 -0.81 19.06 -19.05
C LYS A 224 0.10 19.08 -17.83
N TYR A 225 0.35 17.91 -17.24
CA TYR A 225 1.27 17.71 -16.13
C TYR A 225 2.36 16.70 -16.47
N ILE A 226 3.56 16.94 -15.98
CA ILE A 226 4.66 15.98 -15.92
C ILE A 226 5.14 15.95 -14.47
N ASN A 227 5.36 14.75 -13.94
CA ASN A 227 5.97 14.53 -12.63
C ASN A 227 7.34 13.87 -12.79
N SER A 228 8.26 14.12 -11.86
CA SER A 228 9.50 13.36 -11.77
C SER A 228 9.23 11.85 -11.82
N PRO A 229 10.11 11.06 -12.44
CA PRO A 229 10.07 9.60 -12.33
C PRO A 229 10.38 9.16 -10.89
N GLU A 230 10.19 7.86 -10.61
CA GLU A 230 10.70 7.24 -9.37
C GLU A 230 12.22 7.39 -9.28
N THR A 231 12.71 7.67 -8.07
CA THR A 231 14.16 7.77 -7.79
C THR A 231 14.45 7.15 -6.43
N MET A 232 15.71 7.02 -6.06
CA MET A 232 16.12 6.57 -4.73
C MET A 232 15.53 7.43 -3.58
N VAL A 233 15.17 8.69 -3.84
CA VAL A 233 14.65 9.63 -2.83
C VAL A 233 13.14 9.90 -3.00
N TYR A 234 12.52 9.47 -4.09
CA TYR A 234 11.13 9.75 -4.40
C TYR A 234 10.33 8.50 -4.80
N HIS A 235 9.31 8.18 -4.02
CA HIS A 235 8.36 7.10 -4.28
C HIS A 235 6.94 7.66 -4.30
N LYS A 236 6.32 7.71 -5.48
CA LYS A 236 4.95 8.24 -5.67
C LYS A 236 3.94 7.56 -4.77
N SER A 237 4.05 6.26 -4.62
CA SER A 237 3.14 5.45 -3.81
C SER A 237 3.22 5.72 -2.29
N ARG A 238 4.24 6.42 -1.82
CA ARG A 238 4.48 6.70 -0.40
C ARG A 238 4.57 8.19 -0.08
N THR A 239 4.33 9.04 -1.08
CA THR A 239 4.48 10.50 -0.94
C THR A 239 3.12 11.17 -1.06
N LEU A 240 2.82 12.08 -0.13
CA LEU A 240 1.70 13.01 -0.21
C LEU A 240 2.23 14.42 -0.33
N PHE A 241 1.77 15.15 -1.35
CA PHE A 241 2.11 16.55 -1.55
C PHE A 241 1.56 17.41 -0.40
N ALA A 242 2.32 18.38 0.04
CA ALA A 242 2.04 19.32 1.13
C ALA A 242 1.89 18.70 2.53
N LEU A 243 2.14 17.40 2.72
CA LEU A 243 2.09 16.79 4.05
C LEU A 243 3.13 17.42 5.02
N ASN A 244 4.29 17.85 4.51
CA ASN A 244 5.29 18.58 5.29
C ASN A 244 4.77 19.89 5.90
N VAL A 245 3.76 20.48 5.29
CA VAL A 245 3.06 21.68 5.77
C VAL A 245 1.90 21.26 6.65
N ALA A 246 1.03 20.38 6.16
CA ALA A 246 -0.20 19.94 6.84
C ALA A 246 0.06 19.34 8.23
N LYS A 247 1.15 18.59 8.40
CA LYS A 247 1.52 18.02 9.71
C LYS A 247 1.79 19.05 10.82
N LYS A 248 2.01 20.33 10.46
CA LYS A 248 2.25 21.42 11.42
C LYS A 248 0.95 22.05 11.92
N SER A 249 -0.18 21.76 11.25
CA SER A 249 -1.49 22.23 11.67
C SER A 249 -1.90 21.57 12.99
N THR A 250 -2.64 22.30 13.80
CA THR A 250 -3.30 21.78 15.00
C THR A 250 -4.54 20.96 14.68
N SER A 251 -5.12 21.17 13.49
CA SER A 251 -6.27 20.41 13.01
C SER A 251 -5.86 18.99 12.63
N LYS A 252 -6.67 18.00 13.05
CA LYS A 252 -6.55 16.60 12.66
C LYS A 252 -7.52 16.19 11.54
N ARG A 253 -8.23 17.16 10.98
CA ARG A 253 -9.11 17.00 9.83
C ARG A 253 -8.34 17.34 8.57
N TYR A 254 -7.96 16.32 7.79
CA TYR A 254 -7.20 16.48 6.56
C TYR A 254 -8.12 16.49 5.35
N ILE A 255 -7.77 17.30 4.34
CA ILE A 255 -8.51 17.41 3.09
C ILE A 255 -7.67 16.75 2.00
N LEU A 256 -8.15 15.65 1.43
CA LEU A 256 -7.48 14.92 0.37
C LEU A 256 -8.03 15.36 -0.99
N CYS A 257 -7.22 16.13 -1.73
CA CYS A 257 -7.54 16.67 -3.04
C CYS A 257 -7.02 15.79 -4.16
N GLU A 258 -7.43 16.07 -5.41
CA GLU A 258 -6.99 15.35 -6.58
C GLU A 258 -5.60 15.80 -7.06
N GLY A 259 -5.32 17.11 -7.04
CA GLY A 259 -4.10 17.68 -7.62
C GLY A 259 -3.41 18.75 -6.80
N TYR A 260 -2.19 19.08 -7.25
CA TYR A 260 -1.36 20.11 -6.60
C TYR A 260 -2.02 21.47 -6.54
N MET A 261 -2.79 21.83 -7.59
CA MET A 261 -3.39 23.15 -7.68
C MET A 261 -4.48 23.34 -6.64
N ASP A 262 -5.32 22.33 -6.45
CA ASP A 262 -6.37 22.34 -5.43
C ASP A 262 -5.77 22.50 -4.04
N VAL A 263 -4.70 21.74 -3.76
CA VAL A 263 -3.98 21.83 -2.49
C VAL A 263 -3.41 23.22 -2.28
N ILE A 264 -2.73 23.80 -3.28
CA ILE A 264 -2.11 25.12 -3.15
C ILE A 264 -3.18 26.21 -2.96
N SER A 265 -4.27 26.15 -3.73
CA SER A 265 -5.42 27.07 -3.56
C SER A 265 -6.08 26.94 -2.20
N MET A 266 -6.25 25.73 -1.68
CA MET A 266 -6.77 25.52 -0.35
C MET A 266 -5.87 26.10 0.73
N HIS A 267 -4.55 25.88 0.64
CA HIS A 267 -3.61 26.49 1.55
C HIS A 267 -3.59 28.02 1.47
N GLU A 268 -3.76 28.61 0.28
CA GLU A 268 -3.92 30.06 0.10
C GLU A 268 -5.16 30.56 0.81
N ALA A 269 -6.26 29.81 0.73
CA ALA A 269 -7.50 30.13 1.43
C ALA A 269 -7.47 29.84 2.95
N GLY A 270 -6.36 29.29 3.49
CA GLY A 270 -6.18 29.02 4.90
C GLY A 270 -6.57 27.61 5.36
N PHE A 271 -6.85 26.68 4.43
CA PHE A 271 -7.08 25.25 4.73
C PHE A 271 -5.74 24.50 4.69
N ASP A 272 -4.97 24.63 5.75
CA ASP A 272 -3.56 24.22 5.83
C ASP A 272 -3.35 22.70 6.02
N THR A 273 -4.42 21.91 6.06
CA THR A 273 -4.40 20.44 6.12
C THR A 273 -4.70 19.77 4.78
N ALA A 274 -4.80 20.55 3.68
CA ALA A 274 -4.99 20.00 2.35
C ALA A 274 -3.73 19.26 1.86
N VAL A 275 -3.93 18.06 1.29
CA VAL A 275 -2.88 17.20 0.73
C VAL A 275 -3.39 16.51 -0.53
N CYS A 276 -2.49 16.00 -1.39
CA CYS A 276 -2.89 15.13 -2.50
C CYS A 276 -1.84 14.05 -2.81
N ALA A 277 -2.27 13.03 -3.54
CA ALA A 277 -1.37 12.07 -4.15
C ALA A 277 -0.57 12.72 -5.30
N CYS A 278 0.65 12.21 -5.56
CA CYS A 278 1.57 12.83 -6.51
C CYS A 278 1.34 12.32 -7.95
N GLY A 279 0.15 12.58 -8.53
CA GLY A 279 -0.16 12.22 -9.91
C GLY A 279 -0.41 10.72 -10.14
N THR A 280 -0.81 10.02 -9.10
CA THR A 280 -1.26 8.62 -9.11
C THR A 280 -2.57 8.49 -8.33
N ALA A 281 -3.29 7.39 -8.53
CA ALA A 281 -4.38 7.05 -7.62
C ALA A 281 -3.84 6.87 -6.19
N LEU A 282 -4.68 7.14 -5.19
CA LEU A 282 -4.34 6.91 -3.78
C LEU A 282 -3.93 5.45 -3.54
N THR A 283 -2.91 5.24 -2.71
CA THR A 283 -2.34 3.93 -2.41
C THR A 283 -2.57 3.54 -0.95
N PRO A 284 -2.50 2.23 -0.61
CA PRO A 284 -2.56 1.77 0.78
C PRO A 284 -1.48 2.40 1.68
N GLU A 285 -0.28 2.62 1.14
CA GLU A 285 0.84 3.23 1.86
C GLU A 285 0.57 4.70 2.19
N GLN A 286 -0.05 5.44 1.26
CA GLN A 286 -0.45 6.83 1.49
C GLN A 286 -1.60 6.91 2.51
N VAL A 287 -2.56 5.98 2.46
CA VAL A 287 -3.62 5.87 3.49
C VAL A 287 -3.00 5.59 4.85
N LYS A 288 -2.05 4.65 4.95
CA LYS A 288 -1.34 4.38 6.19
C LYS A 288 -0.60 5.62 6.69
N LEU A 289 0.05 6.37 5.82
CA LEU A 289 0.72 7.61 6.18
C LEU A 289 -0.28 8.66 6.74
N LEU A 290 -1.48 8.76 6.17
CA LEU A 290 -2.53 9.64 6.70
C LEU A 290 -2.97 9.24 8.11
N THR A 291 -3.02 7.94 8.44
CA THR A 291 -3.39 7.50 9.81
C THR A 291 -2.44 7.97 10.90
N GLU A 292 -1.21 8.35 10.55
CA GLU A 292 -0.22 8.87 11.51
C GLU A 292 -0.47 10.34 11.89
N TYR A 293 -1.20 11.10 11.04
CA TYR A 293 -1.36 12.54 11.19
C TYR A 293 -2.79 12.99 11.38
N ALA A 294 -3.77 12.24 10.86
CA ALA A 294 -5.17 12.61 10.80
C ALA A 294 -6.05 11.74 11.70
N ASP A 295 -7.13 12.33 12.23
CA ASP A 295 -8.26 11.62 12.84
C ASP A 295 -9.44 11.54 11.85
N GLU A 296 -9.58 12.55 10.98
CA GLU A 296 -10.60 12.64 9.96
C GLU A 296 -9.98 13.00 8.59
N VAL A 297 -10.46 12.36 7.52
CA VAL A 297 -10.09 12.66 6.15
C VAL A 297 -11.34 13.03 5.34
N VAL A 298 -11.32 14.20 4.73
CA VAL A 298 -12.34 14.68 3.81
C VAL A 298 -11.85 14.46 2.39
N LEU A 299 -12.51 13.58 1.63
CA LEU A 299 -12.24 13.36 0.21
C LEU A 299 -12.83 14.51 -0.60
N SER A 300 -11.99 15.29 -1.25
CA SER A 300 -12.34 16.47 -2.06
C SER A 300 -11.81 16.29 -3.48
N TYR A 301 -12.43 15.39 -4.24
CA TYR A 301 -12.10 15.10 -5.63
C TYR A 301 -13.06 15.82 -6.58
N ASP A 302 -12.69 15.87 -7.87
CA ASP A 302 -13.48 16.50 -8.92
C ASP A 302 -14.92 15.94 -8.95
N SER A 303 -15.88 16.77 -9.29
CA SER A 303 -17.32 16.41 -9.33
C SER A 303 -17.68 15.54 -10.53
N ASP A 304 -16.78 15.34 -11.49
CA ASP A 304 -16.98 14.54 -12.69
C ASP A 304 -16.99 13.01 -12.42
N GLU A 305 -17.29 12.24 -13.45
CA GLU A 305 -17.37 10.77 -13.33
C GLU A 305 -16.03 10.12 -12.90
N ALA A 306 -14.90 10.69 -13.34
CA ALA A 306 -13.57 10.20 -12.98
C ALA A 306 -13.28 10.43 -11.51
N GLY A 307 -13.56 11.63 -10.97
CA GLY A 307 -13.42 11.97 -9.56
C GLY A 307 -14.37 11.15 -8.67
N GLN A 308 -15.60 10.87 -9.12
CA GLN A 308 -16.52 9.98 -8.39
C GLN A 308 -15.98 8.54 -8.29
N LYS A 309 -15.41 8.00 -9.38
CA LYS A 309 -14.75 6.70 -9.37
C LYS A 309 -13.50 6.69 -8.49
N ALA A 310 -12.75 7.80 -8.45
CA ALA A 310 -11.60 7.96 -7.56
C ALA A 310 -12.05 7.99 -6.09
N THR A 311 -13.15 8.69 -5.77
CA THR A 311 -13.76 8.71 -4.44
C THR A 311 -14.12 7.29 -3.98
N GLU A 312 -14.80 6.50 -4.80
CA GLU A 312 -15.19 5.12 -4.45
C GLU A 312 -13.98 4.22 -4.18
N ARG A 313 -12.94 4.32 -5.03
CA ARG A 313 -11.69 3.58 -4.81
C ARG A 313 -11.01 3.97 -3.51
N SER A 314 -10.96 5.29 -3.23
CA SER A 314 -10.38 5.80 -1.98
C SER A 314 -11.17 5.34 -0.75
N LEU A 315 -12.51 5.38 -0.78
CA LEU A 315 -13.35 4.86 0.30
C LEU A 315 -13.09 3.38 0.60
N ALA A 316 -12.81 2.58 -0.44
CA ALA A 316 -12.47 1.17 -0.25
C ALA A 316 -11.10 1.00 0.45
N LEU A 317 -10.12 1.86 0.16
CA LEU A 317 -8.80 1.83 0.81
C LEU A 317 -8.85 2.26 2.28
N PHE A 318 -9.72 3.21 2.63
CA PHE A 318 -9.93 3.62 4.02
C PHE A 318 -10.76 2.60 4.83
N SER A 319 -11.42 1.66 4.17
CA SER A 319 -12.17 0.59 4.83
C SER A 319 -11.22 -0.29 5.65
N GLY A 320 -11.42 -0.32 6.96
CA GLY A 320 -10.53 -1.05 7.89
C GLY A 320 -9.49 -0.17 8.61
N THR A 321 -9.45 1.14 8.32
CA THR A 321 -8.69 2.10 9.12
C THR A 321 -9.57 2.70 10.25
N ASN A 322 -8.93 3.32 11.23
CA ASN A 322 -9.63 4.03 12.32
C ASN A 322 -9.99 5.48 11.93
N LEU A 323 -9.65 5.93 10.72
CA LEU A 323 -9.92 7.28 10.25
C LEU A 323 -11.43 7.48 10.02
N GLN A 324 -11.94 8.60 10.49
CA GLN A 324 -13.24 9.08 10.05
C GLN A 324 -13.12 9.61 8.62
N VAL A 325 -13.90 9.05 7.71
CA VAL A 325 -13.87 9.49 6.30
C VAL A 325 -15.16 10.23 5.96
N ARG A 326 -15.00 11.39 5.33
CA ARG A 326 -16.08 12.22 4.81
C ARG A 326 -15.89 12.43 3.32
N VAL A 327 -16.95 12.73 2.63
CA VAL A 327 -16.92 13.07 1.19
C VAL A 327 -17.46 14.48 1.03
N LEU A 328 -16.66 15.35 0.43
CA LEU A 328 -17.06 16.69 0.07
C LEU A 328 -17.83 16.64 -1.25
N ASN A 329 -19.03 17.21 -1.25
CA ASN A 329 -19.78 17.46 -2.47
C ASN A 329 -19.77 18.97 -2.72
N ILE A 330 -19.14 19.39 -3.82
CA ILE A 330 -18.98 20.80 -4.17
C ILE A 330 -20.12 21.20 -5.11
N PRO A 331 -21.10 21.99 -4.67
CA PRO A 331 -22.18 22.43 -5.53
C PRO A 331 -21.75 23.58 -6.43
N GLY A 332 -22.03 23.50 -7.72
CA GLY A 332 -21.87 24.63 -8.66
C GLY A 332 -20.43 24.95 -9.08
N ALA A 333 -19.46 24.07 -8.76
CA ALA A 333 -18.09 24.15 -9.25
C ALA A 333 -17.55 22.75 -9.57
N LYS A 334 -16.52 22.69 -10.40
CA LYS A 334 -15.90 21.45 -10.82
C LYS A 334 -14.97 20.89 -9.73
N ASP A 335 -14.17 21.77 -9.15
CA ASP A 335 -13.12 21.44 -8.19
C ASP A 335 -13.07 22.49 -7.06
N PRO A 336 -12.31 22.23 -5.98
CA PRO A 336 -12.15 23.15 -4.86
C PRO A 336 -11.54 24.50 -5.24
N ASP A 337 -10.57 24.53 -6.17
CA ASP A 337 -9.91 25.74 -6.65
C ASP A 337 -10.95 26.71 -7.28
N GLU A 338 -11.79 26.18 -8.18
CA GLU A 338 -12.86 26.96 -8.80
C GLU A 338 -13.88 27.45 -7.79
N PHE A 339 -14.30 26.59 -6.85
CA PHE A 339 -15.28 26.97 -5.83
C PHE A 339 -14.78 28.09 -4.94
N ILE A 340 -13.56 27.97 -4.40
CA ILE A 340 -12.98 28.98 -3.50
C ILE A 340 -12.81 30.31 -4.21
N ARG A 341 -12.36 30.30 -5.47
CA ARG A 341 -12.21 31.52 -6.25
C ARG A 341 -13.55 32.21 -6.60
N THR A 342 -14.59 31.40 -6.78
CA THR A 342 -15.91 31.92 -7.16
C THR A 342 -16.73 32.39 -5.96
N TYR A 343 -16.72 31.61 -4.87
CA TYR A 343 -17.62 31.78 -3.74
C TYR A 343 -16.94 32.21 -2.44
N GLY A 344 -15.61 32.13 -2.40
CA GLY A 344 -14.80 32.51 -1.25
C GLY A 344 -14.68 31.44 -0.17
N ARG A 345 -13.80 31.74 0.79
CA ARG A 345 -13.42 30.85 1.89
C ARG A 345 -14.62 30.44 2.77
N ASP A 346 -15.40 31.43 3.25
CA ASP A 346 -16.45 31.18 4.25
C ASP A 346 -17.53 30.23 3.74
N ARG A 347 -17.86 30.35 2.42
CA ARG A 347 -18.79 29.42 1.79
C ARG A 347 -18.19 28.01 1.63
N PHE A 348 -16.89 27.93 1.35
CA PHE A 348 -16.23 26.64 1.28
C PHE A 348 -16.17 25.98 2.67
N GLU A 349 -15.93 26.72 3.73
CA GLU A 349 -15.95 26.24 5.12
C GLU A 349 -17.33 25.68 5.49
N ALA A 350 -18.42 26.37 5.12
CA ALA A 350 -19.78 25.87 5.32
C ALA A 350 -20.07 24.58 4.53
N VAL A 351 -19.56 24.46 3.30
CA VAL A 351 -19.66 23.20 2.52
C VAL A 351 -18.82 22.09 3.15
N LEU A 352 -17.67 22.43 3.70
CA LEU A 352 -16.79 21.48 4.39
C LEU A 352 -17.41 20.93 5.68
N GLU A 353 -18.21 21.73 6.41
CA GLU A 353 -18.98 21.27 7.56
C GLU A 353 -20.15 20.35 7.15
N GLY A 354 -20.75 20.59 5.99
CA GLY A 354 -21.84 19.80 5.41
C GLY A 354 -21.40 18.52 4.70
N THR A 355 -20.18 18.02 4.95
CA THR A 355 -19.65 16.83 4.27
C THR A 355 -20.46 15.57 4.55
N ALA A 356 -20.67 14.78 3.50
CA ALA A 356 -21.42 13.54 3.57
C ALA A 356 -20.59 12.40 4.16
N THR A 357 -21.23 11.50 4.89
CA THR A 357 -20.64 10.22 5.25
C THR A 357 -20.48 9.34 3.99
N PRO A 358 -19.59 8.32 4.01
CA PRO A 358 -19.48 7.35 2.91
C PRO A 358 -20.82 6.70 2.52
N LEU A 359 -21.68 6.50 3.50
CA LEU A 359 -23.01 5.96 3.31
C LEU A 359 -23.92 6.93 2.55
N GLU A 360 -23.98 8.19 2.99
CA GLU A 360 -24.77 9.24 2.35
C GLU A 360 -24.31 9.49 0.91
N PHE A 361 -23.00 9.48 0.67
CA PHE A 361 -22.45 9.58 -0.68
C PHE A 361 -22.94 8.44 -1.58
N LYS A 362 -22.90 7.19 -1.09
CA LYS A 362 -23.38 6.02 -1.85
C LYS A 362 -24.89 6.11 -2.14
N LEU A 363 -25.68 6.50 -1.15
CA LEU A 363 -27.13 6.68 -1.33
C LEU A 363 -27.44 7.82 -2.32
N ALA A 364 -26.75 8.96 -2.20
CA ALA A 364 -26.91 10.10 -3.12
C ALA A 364 -26.50 9.75 -4.56
N LYS A 365 -25.52 8.87 -4.74
CA LYS A 365 -25.13 8.35 -6.04
C LYS A 365 -26.16 7.36 -6.59
N ALA A 366 -26.68 6.47 -5.74
CA ALA A 366 -27.68 5.48 -6.13
C ALA A 366 -28.95 6.16 -6.65
N VAL A 367 -29.48 7.17 -5.95
CA VAL A 367 -30.72 7.85 -6.37
C VAL A 367 -30.61 8.50 -7.76
N LYS A 368 -29.42 8.99 -8.14
CA LYS A 368 -29.20 9.64 -9.45
C LYS A 368 -29.28 8.68 -10.64
N LYS A 369 -29.24 7.37 -10.43
CA LYS A 369 -29.30 6.35 -11.48
C LYS A 369 -30.71 6.06 -11.96
N TYR A 370 -31.73 6.40 -11.15
CA TYR A 370 -33.11 5.95 -11.33
C TYR A 370 -34.06 7.12 -11.48
N ASP A 371 -35.02 7.03 -12.41
CA ASP A 371 -36.19 7.91 -12.44
C ASP A 371 -37.24 7.41 -11.42
N LEU A 372 -37.34 8.11 -10.30
CA LEU A 372 -38.26 7.73 -9.22
C LEU A 372 -39.75 7.92 -9.57
N ARG A 373 -40.08 8.54 -10.72
CA ARG A 373 -41.44 8.59 -11.23
C ARG A 373 -41.87 7.27 -11.90
N ASN A 374 -40.89 6.48 -12.35
CA ASN A 374 -41.12 5.15 -12.90
C ASN A 374 -41.13 4.13 -11.76
N ASP A 375 -42.25 3.41 -11.58
CA ASP A 375 -42.44 2.46 -10.48
C ASP A 375 -41.37 1.35 -10.45
N ALA A 376 -40.99 0.81 -11.62
CA ALA A 376 -39.98 -0.25 -11.68
C ALA A 376 -38.59 0.26 -11.27
N GLN A 377 -38.20 1.45 -11.74
CA GLN A 377 -36.92 2.07 -11.37
C GLN A 377 -36.91 2.53 -9.91
N ARG A 378 -38.04 2.99 -9.39
CA ARG A 378 -38.22 3.33 -7.98
C ARG A 378 -37.99 2.13 -7.07
N LEU A 379 -38.51 0.96 -7.42
CA LEU A 379 -38.26 -0.29 -6.69
C LEU A 379 -36.80 -0.72 -6.79
N GLN A 380 -36.18 -0.59 -7.97
CA GLN A 380 -34.74 -0.88 -8.14
C GLN A 380 -33.88 0.03 -7.26
N TYR A 381 -34.22 1.32 -7.16
CA TYR A 381 -33.53 2.22 -6.23
C TYR A 381 -33.66 1.76 -4.77
N VAL A 382 -34.87 1.38 -4.33
CA VAL A 382 -35.07 0.90 -2.97
C VAL A 382 -34.25 -0.34 -2.69
N ASP A 383 -34.20 -1.29 -3.61
CA ASP A 383 -33.39 -2.51 -3.47
C ASP A 383 -31.89 -2.19 -3.39
N GLU A 384 -31.36 -1.27 -4.25
CA GLU A 384 -29.97 -0.84 -4.18
C GLU A 384 -29.66 -0.09 -2.86
N ALA A 385 -30.54 0.82 -2.44
CA ALA A 385 -30.39 1.58 -1.20
C ALA A 385 -30.40 0.68 0.04
N ILE A 386 -31.30 -0.29 0.08
CA ILE A 386 -31.35 -1.32 1.14
C ILE A 386 -30.06 -2.16 1.14
N GLY A 387 -29.57 -2.54 -0.04
CA GLY A 387 -28.30 -3.27 -0.16
C GLY A 387 -27.11 -2.47 0.40
N ILE A 388 -27.04 -1.17 0.12
CA ILE A 388 -26.03 -0.25 0.66
C ILE A 388 -26.12 -0.17 2.19
N LEU A 389 -27.33 0.01 2.74
CA LEU A 389 -27.57 0.09 4.18
C LEU A 389 -27.22 -1.24 4.90
N ALA A 390 -27.64 -2.36 4.34
CA ALA A 390 -27.40 -3.69 4.91
C ALA A 390 -25.91 -4.08 4.90
N GLY A 391 -25.15 -3.60 3.91
CA GLY A 391 -23.70 -3.79 3.80
C GLY A 391 -22.86 -2.85 4.68
N SER A 392 -23.51 -1.87 5.32
CA SER A 392 -22.84 -0.86 6.16
C SER A 392 -23.07 -1.13 7.64
N ALA A 393 -22.05 -0.87 8.49
CA ALA A 393 -22.14 -1.03 9.95
C ALA A 393 -22.96 0.13 10.58
N VAL A 394 -24.24 0.20 10.30
CA VAL A 394 -25.15 1.27 10.74
C VAL A 394 -25.90 0.86 11.98
N SER A 395 -26.01 1.76 12.97
CA SER A 395 -26.80 1.52 14.19
C SER A 395 -28.30 1.33 13.86
N PRO A 396 -29.08 0.63 14.71
CA PRO A 396 -30.52 0.50 14.51
C PRO A 396 -31.25 1.83 14.35
N THR A 397 -30.88 2.84 15.16
CA THR A 397 -31.46 4.18 15.09
C THR A 397 -31.13 4.87 13.74
N ALA A 398 -29.90 4.76 13.27
CA ALA A 398 -29.52 5.32 11.98
C ALA A 398 -30.25 4.62 10.82
N ARG A 399 -30.49 3.30 10.91
CA ARG A 399 -31.31 2.56 9.93
C ARG A 399 -32.72 3.11 9.85
N ASP A 400 -33.32 3.42 10.99
CA ASP A 400 -34.68 4.00 11.06
C ASP A 400 -34.72 5.39 10.36
N VAL A 401 -33.70 6.22 10.59
CA VAL A 401 -33.59 7.54 9.93
C VAL A 401 -33.43 7.39 8.42
N TYR A 402 -32.51 6.53 7.95
CA TYR A 402 -32.31 6.36 6.51
C TYR A 402 -33.49 5.68 5.82
N ALA A 403 -34.17 4.74 6.48
CA ALA A 403 -35.40 4.15 5.97
C ALA A 403 -36.49 5.23 5.80
N GLY A 404 -36.59 6.17 6.75
CA GLY A 404 -37.49 7.32 6.62
C GLY A 404 -37.17 8.20 5.41
N ARG A 405 -35.89 8.51 5.18
CA ARG A 405 -35.43 9.29 4.00
C ARG A 405 -35.77 8.59 2.67
N ILE A 406 -35.53 7.26 2.61
CA ILE A 406 -35.87 6.46 1.42
C ILE A 406 -37.39 6.46 1.19
N ALA A 407 -38.18 6.29 2.25
CA ALA A 407 -39.64 6.32 2.19
C ALA A 407 -40.16 7.68 1.67
N GLU A 408 -39.62 8.76 2.18
CA GLU A 408 -39.97 10.13 1.76
C GLU A 408 -39.65 10.36 0.28
N GLN A 409 -38.45 9.96 -0.18
CA GLN A 409 -38.01 10.11 -1.57
C GLN A 409 -38.81 9.28 -2.56
N THR A 410 -39.29 8.10 -2.13
CA THR A 410 -39.93 7.12 -3.02
C THR A 410 -41.46 7.09 -2.90
N GLY A 411 -42.02 7.66 -1.84
CA GLY A 411 -43.43 7.54 -1.51
C GLY A 411 -43.86 6.14 -1.02
N ILE A 412 -42.90 5.25 -0.74
CA ILE A 412 -43.13 3.91 -0.22
C ILE A 412 -43.28 3.96 1.31
N ASP A 413 -44.18 3.16 1.88
CA ASP A 413 -44.36 3.15 3.32
C ASP A 413 -43.06 2.76 4.07
N LYS A 414 -42.70 3.56 5.09
CA LYS A 414 -41.48 3.36 5.87
C LYS A 414 -41.42 1.94 6.50
N LYS A 415 -42.56 1.38 6.91
CA LYS A 415 -42.59 0.04 7.50
C LYS A 415 -42.17 -1.03 6.48
N ALA A 416 -42.61 -0.88 5.23
CA ALA A 416 -42.20 -1.78 4.14
C ALA A 416 -40.68 -1.72 3.91
N VAL A 417 -40.11 -0.53 3.86
CA VAL A 417 -38.67 -0.32 3.72
C VAL A 417 -37.91 -0.94 4.91
N LEU A 418 -38.37 -0.73 6.14
CA LEU A 418 -37.73 -1.31 7.34
C LEU A 418 -37.78 -2.84 7.37
N VAL A 419 -38.92 -3.47 7.03
CA VAL A 419 -39.06 -4.93 6.98
C VAL A 419 -38.04 -5.52 5.97
N GLN A 420 -37.95 -4.92 4.79
CA GLN A 420 -37.02 -5.36 3.76
C GLN A 420 -35.55 -5.14 4.19
N LEU A 421 -35.25 -4.00 4.82
CA LEU A 421 -33.91 -3.69 5.35
C LEU A 421 -33.48 -4.67 6.43
N GLU A 422 -34.38 -5.00 7.39
CA GLU A 422 -34.08 -5.99 8.43
C GLU A 422 -33.81 -7.38 7.85
N SER A 423 -34.59 -7.78 6.83
CA SER A 423 -34.35 -9.03 6.11
C SER A 423 -32.98 -9.04 5.42
N ALA A 424 -32.63 -7.95 4.74
CA ALA A 424 -31.35 -7.79 4.08
C ALA A 424 -30.16 -7.80 5.07
N VAL A 425 -30.29 -7.12 6.21
CA VAL A 425 -29.28 -7.09 7.29
C VAL A 425 -29.07 -8.50 7.88
N ARG A 426 -30.16 -9.24 8.15
CA ARG A 426 -30.07 -10.64 8.61
C ARG A 426 -29.37 -11.52 7.57
N GLY A 427 -29.66 -11.30 6.29
CA GLY A 427 -29.03 -11.99 5.16
C GLY A 427 -27.55 -11.64 5.03
N ALA A 428 -27.19 -10.36 5.13
CA ALA A 428 -25.81 -9.87 5.11
C ALA A 428 -25.00 -10.41 6.30
N GLY A 429 -25.56 -10.39 7.51
CA GLY A 429 -24.94 -10.94 8.71
C GLY A 429 -24.69 -12.45 8.61
N ARG A 430 -25.61 -13.23 8.00
CA ARG A 430 -25.40 -14.66 7.72
C ARG A 430 -24.30 -14.88 6.68
N ARG A 431 -24.25 -14.06 5.62
CA ARG A 431 -23.19 -14.13 4.60
C ARG A 431 -21.84 -13.73 5.19
N ALA A 432 -21.76 -12.69 6.02
CA ALA A 432 -20.54 -12.26 6.69
C ALA A 432 -20.03 -13.35 7.66
N ARG A 433 -20.88 -13.91 8.51
CA ARG A 433 -20.52 -15.04 9.40
C ARG A 433 -20.07 -16.27 8.62
N ARG A 434 -20.75 -16.60 7.51
CA ARG A 434 -20.35 -17.72 6.65
C ARG A 434 -19.02 -17.43 5.93
N LYS A 435 -18.79 -16.17 5.54
CA LYS A 435 -17.50 -15.73 4.95
C LYS A 435 -16.41 -15.76 6.00
N GLU A 436 -16.65 -15.24 7.18
CA GLU A 436 -15.74 -15.27 8.33
C GLU A 436 -15.46 -16.71 8.79
N GLN A 437 -16.49 -17.57 8.87
CA GLN A 437 -16.34 -18.99 9.18
C GLN A 437 -15.61 -19.75 8.08
N ASN A 438 -15.84 -19.40 6.80
CA ASN A 438 -15.08 -19.91 5.67
C ASN A 438 -13.66 -19.33 5.62
N GLU A 439 -13.46 -18.08 6.02
CA GLU A 439 -12.13 -17.46 6.16
C GLU A 439 -11.37 -18.02 7.37
N LEU A 440 -12.03 -18.21 8.52
CA LEU A 440 -11.48 -18.90 9.69
C LEU A 440 -11.18 -20.38 9.38
N SER A 441 -12.06 -21.06 8.66
CA SER A 441 -11.80 -22.42 8.16
C SER A 441 -10.71 -22.44 7.10
N ARG A 442 -10.59 -21.40 6.27
CA ARG A 442 -9.51 -21.21 5.31
C ARG A 442 -8.20 -20.77 5.98
N GLN A 443 -8.27 -19.95 7.02
CA GLN A 443 -7.11 -19.49 7.80
C GLN A 443 -6.60 -20.56 8.78
N GLY A 444 -7.50 -21.41 9.28
CA GLY A 444 -7.12 -22.55 10.13
C GLY A 444 -6.56 -23.76 9.37
N ILE A 445 -6.88 -23.90 8.09
CA ILE A 445 -6.57 -25.12 7.31
C ILE A 445 -6.01 -24.82 5.91
N ALA A 446 -6.34 -23.69 5.27
CA ALA A 446 -5.88 -23.43 3.90
C ALA A 446 -5.91 -21.96 3.55
N ALA A 447 -4.86 -21.23 3.83
CA ALA A 447 -4.75 -19.86 3.36
C ALA A 447 -4.65 -19.74 1.82
N ASP A 448 -4.48 -20.81 1.04
CA ASP A 448 -4.26 -20.68 -0.40
C ASP A 448 -4.65 -21.88 -1.29
N ILE A 449 -5.49 -22.84 -0.85
CA ILE A 449 -5.90 -23.91 -1.77
C ILE A 449 -7.36 -23.70 -2.20
N ARG A 450 -7.56 -23.09 -3.38
CA ARG A 450 -8.80 -23.23 -4.14
C ARG A 450 -8.82 -24.61 -4.81
N VAL A 451 -9.19 -25.64 -4.08
CA VAL A 451 -9.46 -26.95 -4.65
C VAL A 451 -10.97 -27.21 -4.55
N PRO A 452 -11.66 -27.62 -5.61
CA PRO A 452 -13.05 -28.07 -5.53
C PRO A 452 -13.17 -29.20 -4.50
N TYR A 453 -14.27 -29.20 -3.73
CA TYR A 453 -14.54 -30.17 -2.68
C TYR A 453 -14.87 -31.54 -3.34
N ASP A 454 -13.82 -32.26 -3.70
CA ASP A 454 -13.89 -33.67 -4.07
C ASP A 454 -12.81 -34.46 -3.29
N ARG A 455 -12.76 -35.76 -3.47
CA ARG A 455 -11.82 -36.65 -2.75
C ARG A 455 -10.32 -36.25 -2.87
N GLY A 456 -9.97 -35.36 -3.84
CA GLY A 456 -8.62 -34.79 -3.99
C GLY A 456 -8.34 -33.65 -3.00
N GLY A 457 -9.34 -32.97 -2.44
CA GLY A 457 -9.19 -31.83 -1.55
C GLY A 457 -8.52 -32.18 -0.20
N GLU A 458 -8.87 -33.32 0.39
CA GLU A 458 -8.27 -33.76 1.66
C GLU A 458 -6.78 -34.15 1.49
N ALA A 459 -6.42 -34.78 0.38
CA ALA A 459 -5.04 -35.12 0.07
C ALA A 459 -4.18 -33.86 -0.14
N ALA A 460 -4.71 -32.85 -0.85
CA ALA A 460 -4.02 -31.57 -1.06
C ALA A 460 -3.83 -30.78 0.23
N LEU A 461 -4.81 -30.80 1.13
CA LEU A 461 -4.72 -30.19 2.48
C LEU A 461 -3.64 -30.89 3.34
N GLY A 462 -3.62 -32.22 3.30
CA GLY A 462 -2.60 -33.02 3.96
C GLY A 462 -1.18 -32.73 3.44
N ALA A 463 -1.02 -32.57 2.12
CA ALA A 463 0.24 -32.21 1.49
C ALA A 463 0.72 -30.80 1.88
N ALA A 464 -0.16 -29.80 1.89
CA ALA A 464 0.20 -28.45 2.30
C ALA A 464 0.63 -28.40 3.78
N SER A 465 -0.04 -29.16 4.66
CA SER A 465 0.35 -29.29 6.05
C SER A 465 1.72 -29.98 6.20
N ALA A 466 1.96 -31.05 5.44
CA ALA A 466 3.24 -31.74 5.43
C ALA A 466 4.39 -30.83 4.97
N ALA A 467 4.20 -30.06 3.90
CA ALA A 467 5.19 -29.10 3.42
C ALA A 467 5.55 -28.05 4.49
N ARG A 468 4.56 -27.50 5.24
CA ARG A 468 4.82 -26.57 6.35
C ARG A 468 5.62 -27.20 7.48
N GLN A 469 5.30 -28.44 7.85
CA GLN A 469 6.04 -29.16 8.88
C GLN A 469 7.49 -29.42 8.47
N LEU A 470 7.74 -29.76 7.20
CA LEU A 470 9.11 -29.92 6.68
C LEU A 470 9.88 -28.58 6.67
N VAL A 471 9.23 -27.48 6.31
CA VAL A 471 9.84 -26.12 6.40
C VAL A 471 10.18 -25.80 7.86
N ALA A 472 9.26 -26.03 8.78
CA ALA A 472 9.53 -25.82 10.22
C ALA A 472 10.70 -26.65 10.72
N ALA A 473 10.79 -27.93 10.33
CA ALA A 473 11.90 -28.80 10.68
C ALA A 473 13.25 -28.26 10.17
N MET A 474 13.30 -27.80 8.91
CA MET A 474 14.52 -27.23 8.32
C MET A 474 14.96 -25.92 9.00
N LEU A 475 14.02 -25.13 9.52
CA LEU A 475 14.31 -23.90 10.25
C LEU A 475 14.78 -24.17 11.68
N GLN A 476 14.31 -25.26 12.30
CA GLN A 476 14.66 -25.66 13.67
C GLN A 476 15.98 -26.45 13.74
N ASP A 477 16.25 -27.27 12.73
CA ASP A 477 17.46 -28.12 12.66
C ASP A 477 18.09 -28.04 11.26
N ALA A 478 19.20 -27.30 11.17
CA ALA A 478 19.97 -27.21 9.93
C ALA A 478 20.48 -28.58 9.43
N GLY A 479 20.66 -29.57 10.34
CA GLY A 479 21.05 -30.93 9.99
C GLY A 479 19.96 -31.69 9.21
N ALA A 480 18.70 -31.27 9.31
CA ALA A 480 17.59 -31.85 8.53
C ALA A 480 17.59 -31.41 7.06
N ILE A 481 18.21 -30.27 6.72
CA ILE A 481 18.17 -29.69 5.36
C ILE A 481 18.77 -30.65 4.31
N PRO A 482 19.99 -31.20 4.48
CA PRO A 482 20.56 -32.14 3.50
C PRO A 482 19.69 -33.41 3.34
N TYR A 483 19.19 -33.94 4.44
CA TYR A 483 18.35 -35.13 4.45
C TYR A 483 17.04 -34.96 3.69
N ILE A 484 16.36 -33.79 3.88
CA ILE A 484 15.12 -33.45 3.19
C ILE A 484 15.41 -33.15 1.71
N ARG A 485 16.50 -32.42 1.41
CA ARG A 485 16.88 -32.02 0.05
C ARG A 485 17.13 -33.24 -0.87
N GLU A 486 17.73 -34.29 -0.36
CA GLU A 486 17.97 -35.51 -1.15
C GLU A 486 16.67 -36.24 -1.53
N ARG A 487 15.58 -36.05 -0.76
CA ARG A 487 14.34 -36.84 -0.87
C ARG A 487 13.15 -36.03 -1.36
N LEU A 488 13.15 -34.72 -1.18
CA LEU A 488 12.05 -33.84 -1.57
C LEU A 488 12.28 -33.26 -2.96
N ASN A 489 11.48 -33.69 -3.92
CA ASN A 489 11.35 -32.99 -5.18
C ASN A 489 10.38 -31.80 -5.01
N LEU A 490 10.81 -30.58 -5.35
CA LEU A 490 9.98 -29.36 -5.24
C LEU A 490 8.66 -29.47 -6.00
N GLY A 491 8.60 -30.23 -7.08
CA GLY A 491 7.35 -30.51 -7.84
C GLY A 491 6.27 -31.24 -7.02
N MET A 492 6.62 -31.90 -5.91
CA MET A 492 5.67 -32.54 -4.99
C MET A 492 4.97 -31.52 -4.06
N VAL A 493 5.51 -30.31 -3.93
CA VAL A 493 4.97 -29.25 -3.06
C VAL A 493 3.90 -28.49 -3.83
N VAL A 494 2.65 -28.60 -3.39
CA VAL A 494 1.49 -28.06 -4.10
C VAL A 494 1.45 -26.52 -4.12
N LEU A 495 2.01 -25.87 -3.09
CA LEU A 495 1.96 -24.41 -2.94
C LEU A 495 3.22 -23.75 -3.56
N PRO A 496 3.08 -22.90 -4.59
CA PRO A 496 4.21 -22.21 -5.22
C PRO A 496 5.02 -21.35 -4.23
N GLU A 497 4.36 -20.74 -3.25
CA GLU A 497 5.00 -19.97 -2.18
C GLU A 497 5.90 -20.84 -1.31
N MET A 498 5.47 -22.06 -0.99
CA MET A 498 6.27 -23.02 -0.23
C MET A 498 7.43 -23.59 -1.05
N GLN A 499 7.25 -23.78 -2.37
CA GLN A 499 8.36 -24.15 -3.26
C GLN A 499 9.46 -23.10 -3.22
N ARG A 500 9.08 -21.80 -3.32
CA ARG A 500 10.03 -20.67 -3.24
C ARG A 500 10.72 -20.61 -1.88
N ALA A 501 9.95 -20.83 -0.79
CA ALA A 501 10.48 -20.86 0.56
C ALA A 501 11.51 -21.98 0.75
N ILE A 502 11.19 -23.21 0.34
CA ILE A 502 12.10 -24.36 0.44
C ILE A 502 13.36 -24.12 -0.40
N LYS A 503 13.22 -23.59 -1.62
CA LYS A 503 14.36 -23.22 -2.46
C LYS A 503 15.26 -22.19 -1.78
N ALA A 504 14.70 -21.14 -1.19
CA ALA A 504 15.48 -20.13 -0.47
C ALA A 504 16.22 -20.73 0.75
N ILE A 505 15.59 -21.67 1.47
CA ILE A 505 16.25 -22.41 2.56
C ILE A 505 17.44 -23.21 2.04
N TYR A 506 17.28 -23.91 0.91
CA TYR A 506 18.37 -24.66 0.28
C TYR A 506 19.51 -23.75 -0.19
N ASP A 507 19.18 -22.58 -0.75
CA ASP A 507 20.16 -21.59 -1.19
C ASP A 507 20.94 -20.98 -0.02
N CYS A 508 20.28 -20.72 1.13
CA CYS A 508 20.96 -20.31 2.37
C CYS A 508 21.91 -21.38 2.86
N ALA A 509 21.47 -22.64 2.94
CA ALA A 509 22.29 -23.75 3.38
C ALA A 509 23.51 -23.98 2.46
N ALA A 510 23.34 -23.85 1.14
CA ALA A 510 24.44 -23.97 0.17
C ALA A 510 25.50 -22.86 0.33
N ARG A 511 25.13 -21.70 0.87
CA ARG A 511 26.04 -20.58 1.17
C ARG A 511 26.61 -20.62 2.58
N GLY A 512 26.30 -21.67 3.37
CA GLY A 512 26.70 -21.76 4.78
C GLY A 512 26.00 -20.75 5.70
N GLN A 513 24.89 -20.17 5.26
CA GLN A 513 24.11 -19.20 6.04
C GLN A 513 22.98 -19.90 6.79
N PRO A 514 22.68 -19.50 8.04
CA PRO A 514 21.56 -20.06 8.77
C PRO A 514 20.23 -19.69 8.08
N ALA A 515 19.36 -20.66 7.86
CA ALA A 515 18.02 -20.42 7.36
C ALA A 515 17.12 -19.97 8.51
N ASN A 516 16.97 -18.69 8.71
CA ASN A 516 16.10 -18.09 9.73
C ASN A 516 15.28 -16.92 9.17
N ALA A 517 14.38 -16.36 9.99
CA ALA A 517 13.52 -15.25 9.60
C ALA A 517 14.29 -14.09 8.96
N THR A 518 15.41 -13.71 9.55
CA THR A 518 16.23 -12.56 9.12
C THR A 518 16.92 -12.81 7.78
N THR A 519 17.46 -14.01 7.55
CA THR A 519 18.16 -14.37 6.30
C THR A 519 17.20 -14.61 5.15
N LEU A 520 15.98 -15.10 5.43
CA LEU A 520 14.97 -15.39 4.42
C LEU A 520 14.15 -14.17 4.02
N SER A 521 14.00 -13.17 4.89
CA SER A 521 13.22 -11.97 4.64
C SER A 521 13.61 -11.21 3.34
N PRO A 522 14.90 -10.96 3.05
CA PRO A 522 15.28 -10.26 1.82
C PRO A 522 15.22 -11.14 0.56
N LEU A 523 15.10 -12.48 0.71
CA LEU A 523 15.11 -13.44 -0.39
C LEU A 523 13.72 -13.83 -0.86
N LEU A 524 12.68 -13.55 -0.07
CA LEU A 524 11.31 -13.99 -0.32
C LEU A 524 10.36 -12.81 -0.47
N GLU A 525 9.41 -12.95 -1.41
CA GLU A 525 8.25 -12.07 -1.48
C GLU A 525 7.39 -12.21 -0.23
N GLU A 526 6.62 -11.16 0.11
CA GLU A 526 5.84 -11.07 1.35
C GLU A 526 4.93 -12.30 1.59
N LYS A 527 4.30 -12.84 0.53
CA LYS A 527 3.44 -14.03 0.63
C LYS A 527 4.23 -15.30 0.98
N ALA A 528 5.35 -15.53 0.32
CA ALA A 528 6.19 -16.69 0.58
C ALA A 528 6.83 -16.60 1.97
N TYR A 529 7.28 -15.42 2.37
CA TYR A 529 7.82 -15.16 3.71
C TYR A 529 6.76 -15.39 4.80
N SER A 530 5.51 -14.93 4.60
CA SER A 530 4.41 -15.17 5.53
C SER A 530 4.11 -16.66 5.72
N GLN A 531 4.25 -17.49 4.67
CA GLN A 531 4.10 -18.95 4.79
C GLN A 531 5.22 -19.59 5.62
N VAL A 532 6.45 -19.10 5.51
CA VAL A 532 7.58 -19.54 6.35
C VAL A 532 7.31 -19.23 7.83
N MET A 533 6.86 -17.99 8.11
CA MET A 533 6.54 -17.59 9.49
C MET A 533 5.35 -18.37 10.06
N LEU A 534 4.34 -18.63 9.23
CA LEU A 534 3.20 -19.47 9.63
C LEU A 534 3.64 -20.91 9.94
N ALA A 535 4.49 -21.50 9.10
CA ALA A 535 5.04 -22.83 9.33
C ALA A 535 5.81 -22.91 10.66
N GLN A 536 6.66 -21.92 10.93
CA GLN A 536 7.41 -21.80 12.18
C GLN A 536 6.48 -21.62 13.39
N ALA A 537 5.48 -20.74 13.29
CA ALA A 537 4.54 -20.46 14.37
C ALA A 537 3.66 -21.66 14.73
N GLN A 538 3.17 -22.39 13.71
CA GLN A 538 2.31 -23.56 13.93
C GLN A 538 3.03 -24.78 14.47
N ASN A 539 4.34 -24.88 14.29
CA ASN A 539 5.16 -26.05 14.65
C ASN A 539 6.28 -25.70 15.62
N ALA A 540 6.19 -24.60 16.36
CA ALA A 540 7.24 -24.13 17.28
C ALA A 540 7.64 -25.18 18.34
N ASP A 541 6.68 -25.96 18.83
CA ASP A 541 6.87 -26.99 19.86
C ASP A 541 7.11 -28.41 19.29
N THR A 542 7.11 -28.56 17.95
CA THR A 542 7.18 -29.88 17.32
C THR A 542 8.61 -30.16 16.84
N ARG A 543 9.34 -31.06 17.49
CA ARG A 543 10.61 -31.58 16.98
C ARG A 543 10.35 -32.87 16.21
N LEU A 544 10.65 -32.84 14.90
CA LEU A 544 10.47 -34.01 14.04
C LEU A 544 11.68 -34.93 14.08
N THR A 545 11.41 -36.23 14.24
CA THR A 545 12.42 -37.28 14.05
C THR A 545 12.59 -37.59 12.55
N ARG A 546 13.66 -38.30 12.17
CA ARG A 546 13.83 -38.75 10.76
C ARG A 546 12.64 -39.55 10.26
N ARG A 547 12.04 -40.39 11.12
CA ARG A 547 10.85 -41.17 10.79
C ARG A 547 9.63 -40.28 10.50
N ASP A 548 9.47 -39.19 11.25
CA ASP A 548 8.41 -38.24 11.03
C ASP A 548 8.60 -37.52 9.69
N ILE A 549 9.85 -37.14 9.37
CA ILE A 549 10.20 -36.52 8.09
C ILE A 549 9.87 -37.46 6.92
N ASP A 550 10.23 -38.75 7.02
CA ASP A 550 9.91 -39.74 5.99
C ASP A 550 8.41 -39.90 5.81
N MET A 551 7.60 -39.95 6.86
CA MET A 551 6.14 -39.99 6.77
C MET A 551 5.55 -38.73 6.09
N LEU A 552 6.16 -37.57 6.31
CA LEU A 552 5.71 -36.33 5.65
C LEU A 552 6.07 -36.32 4.17
N LEU A 553 7.25 -36.83 3.81
CA LEU A 553 7.69 -37.00 2.41
C LEU A 553 6.79 -37.97 1.65
N ASP A 554 6.47 -39.13 2.25
CA ASP A 554 5.55 -40.12 1.70
C ASP A 554 4.16 -39.51 1.47
N ARG A 555 3.70 -38.66 2.39
CA ARG A 555 2.41 -37.95 2.26
C ARG A 555 2.41 -36.96 1.08
N LEU A 556 3.53 -36.28 0.82
CA LEU A 556 3.69 -35.40 -0.34
C LEU A 556 3.71 -36.22 -1.66
N GLN A 557 4.38 -37.37 -1.68
CA GLN A 557 4.42 -38.28 -2.84
C GLN A 557 3.04 -38.84 -3.15
N THR A 558 2.30 -39.26 -2.13
CA THR A 558 0.97 -39.87 -2.30
C THR A 558 -0.07 -38.84 -2.79
N ALA A 559 0.09 -37.57 -2.40
CA ALA A 559 -0.82 -36.50 -2.82
C ALA A 559 -0.59 -36.02 -4.25
N ASN A 560 0.57 -36.30 -4.85
CA ASN A 560 0.91 -35.89 -6.21
C ASN A 560 1.71 -36.99 -6.97
N PRO A 561 1.10 -38.15 -7.26
CA PRO A 561 1.80 -39.31 -7.82
C PRO A 561 2.40 -39.08 -9.21
N GLU A 562 1.86 -38.12 -10.00
CA GLU A 562 2.37 -37.80 -11.34
C GLU A 562 3.71 -37.05 -11.31
N SER A 563 4.03 -36.33 -10.23
CA SER A 563 5.30 -35.62 -10.09
C SER A 563 6.46 -36.51 -9.63
N ALA A 564 6.17 -37.67 -9.06
CA ALA A 564 7.17 -38.66 -8.64
C ALA A 564 7.85 -39.37 -9.83
N GLN A 565 7.20 -39.43 -11.01
CA GLN A 565 7.74 -40.05 -12.23
C GLN A 565 8.68 -39.15 -13.04
N VAL A 566 8.86 -37.89 -12.65
CA VAL A 566 9.68 -36.89 -13.37
C VAL A 566 11.08 -36.73 -12.74
N ALA A 567 11.42 -37.50 -11.74
CA ALA A 567 12.75 -37.51 -11.15
C ALA A 567 13.77 -38.09 -12.16
N GLY A 568 14.48 -37.20 -12.87
CA GLY A 568 15.51 -37.57 -13.87
C GLY A 568 15.49 -36.77 -15.17
N THR A 569 14.55 -35.82 -15.33
CA THR A 569 14.46 -34.97 -16.54
C THR A 569 15.07 -33.57 -16.33
N THR A 570 15.64 -33.00 -17.40
CA THR A 570 16.19 -31.64 -17.39
C THR A 570 15.10 -30.58 -17.18
N ASP A 571 15.48 -29.38 -16.72
CA ASP A 571 14.56 -28.28 -16.34
C ASP A 571 13.62 -27.87 -17.51
N ASP A 572 14.08 -27.98 -18.76
CA ASP A 572 13.29 -27.66 -19.96
C ASP A 572 12.27 -28.75 -20.32
N GLU A 573 12.62 -30.03 -20.20
CA GLU A 573 11.68 -31.15 -20.38
C GLU A 573 10.61 -31.15 -19.28
N PHE A 574 10.96 -30.72 -18.05
CA PHE A 574 10.03 -30.53 -16.95
C PHE A 574 9.00 -29.45 -17.28
N ARG A 575 9.45 -28.28 -17.78
CA ARG A 575 8.57 -27.16 -18.17
C ARG A 575 7.60 -27.54 -19.30
N GLN A 576 8.07 -28.31 -20.29
CA GLN A 576 7.22 -28.77 -21.40
C GLN A 576 6.17 -29.80 -20.94
N LYS A 577 6.55 -30.78 -20.11
CA LYS A 577 5.63 -31.79 -19.57
C LYS A 577 4.63 -31.18 -18.58
N PHE A 578 5.05 -30.20 -17.78
CA PHE A 578 4.15 -29.49 -16.85
C PHE A 578 3.16 -28.59 -17.59
N ALA A 579 3.59 -27.92 -18.66
CA ALA A 579 2.70 -27.13 -19.52
C ALA A 579 1.67 -28.01 -20.26
N ALA A 580 2.06 -29.22 -20.68
CA ALA A 580 1.16 -30.18 -21.29
C ALA A 580 0.12 -30.75 -20.30
N LEU A 581 0.53 -31.02 -19.05
CA LEU A 581 -0.36 -31.49 -17.99
C LEU A 581 -1.34 -30.39 -17.53
N ALA A 582 -0.88 -29.13 -17.46
CA ALA A 582 -1.73 -27.99 -17.14
C ALA A 582 -2.81 -27.77 -18.22
N ARG A 583 -2.48 -27.94 -19.51
CA ARG A 583 -3.43 -27.87 -20.62
C ARG A 583 -4.47 -29.01 -20.57
N LYS A 584 -4.05 -30.21 -20.22
CA LYS A 584 -4.94 -31.38 -20.07
C LYS A 584 -5.96 -31.23 -18.94
N LYS A 585 -5.61 -30.51 -17.86
CA LYS A 585 -6.52 -30.19 -16.73
C LYS A 585 -7.53 -29.08 -17.03
N VAL A 586 -7.24 -28.20 -18.00
CA VAL A 586 -8.11 -27.07 -18.40
C VAL A 586 -9.13 -27.46 -19.49
N GLY A 587 -9.05 -28.67 -20.04
CA GLY A 587 -10.04 -29.18 -21.00
C GLY A 587 -9.91 -28.60 -22.41
N GLU A 588 -8.78 -27.98 -22.77
CA GLU A 588 -8.51 -27.53 -24.14
C GLU A 588 -8.04 -28.73 -25.01
N ARG A 589 -8.77 -29.00 -26.10
CA ARG A 589 -8.34 -29.94 -27.12
C ARG A 589 -7.10 -29.40 -27.84
N PRO A 590 -6.16 -30.25 -28.23
CA PRO A 590 -5.03 -29.83 -29.06
C PRO A 590 -5.55 -29.34 -30.44
N PRO A 591 -4.89 -28.34 -31.05
CA PRO A 591 -5.22 -27.97 -32.43
C PRO A 591 -4.98 -29.16 -33.36
N GLU A 592 -5.97 -29.46 -34.18
CA GLU A 592 -5.84 -30.43 -35.27
C GLU A 592 -4.79 -29.92 -36.27
N GLU A 593 -3.90 -30.82 -36.73
CA GLU A 593 -2.90 -30.57 -37.75
C GLU A 593 -3.53 -30.25 -39.13
#